data_380c661bbc7db12801b210a5aa4c6d61
#
_entry.id   380c661bbc7db12801b210a5aa4c6d61
#
_cell.length_a   1.000
_cell.length_b   1.000
_cell.length_c   1.000
_cell.angle_alpha   90.00
_cell.angle_beta   90.00
_cell.angle_gamma   90.00
#
_symmetry.space_group_name_H-M   'P 1'
#
loop_
_entity.id
_entity.type
_entity.pdbx_description
1 polymer ?
#
loop_
_entity_poly.entity_id
_entity_poly.type
_entity_poly.pdbx_seq_one_letter_code
_entity_poly.pdbx_strand_id
1 'polypeptide(L)'
;MKYLTKIFVSSVIMSSVAYAEFVSDIHIGISNAQVLHESYTEFNGGYGFNKYFDSNIVVGTSINFAYGNPNVNSKNINVYTLSGDLKIGYAIFNQDLFVYTIGSGALQGIDNKDGAGFGYGAGADYRITKNIALNFEYKIYNMTSSRFDYDYEKANLNLKYTF
;
A
#
# COMPACT_ATOMS: atom_id res chain seq x y z
N MET A 1 -28.32 -11.96 -3.46
CA MET A 1 -27.49 -13.17 -3.24
C MET A 1 -26.07 -13.13 -3.80
N LYS A 2 -25.64 -12.09 -4.53
CA LYS A 2 -24.27 -12.00 -5.10
C LYS A 2 -23.18 -11.46 -4.14
N TYR A 3 -23.53 -10.93 -2.98
CA TYR A 3 -22.58 -10.35 -2.03
C TYR A 3 -22.14 -11.30 -0.91
N LEU A 4 -22.93 -12.32 -0.60
CA LEU A 4 -22.58 -13.33 0.42
C LEU A 4 -21.43 -14.26 -0.02
N THR A 5 -21.30 -14.51 -1.32
CA THR A 5 -20.25 -15.41 -1.86
C THR A 5 -18.87 -14.75 -1.81
N LYS A 6 -18.79 -13.41 -1.87
CA LYS A 6 -17.52 -12.69 -1.79
C LYS A 6 -16.97 -12.60 -0.37
N ILE A 7 -17.84 -12.61 0.63
CA ILE A 7 -17.43 -12.61 2.06
C ILE A 7 -16.95 -14.01 2.47
N PHE A 8 -17.49 -15.07 1.87
CA PHE A 8 -17.12 -16.46 2.19
C PHE A 8 -15.73 -16.83 1.65
N VAL A 9 -15.28 -16.26 0.54
CA VAL A 9 -13.95 -16.52 -0.02
C VAL A 9 -12.85 -15.88 0.85
N SER A 10 -13.12 -14.72 1.45
CA SER A 10 -12.17 -14.08 2.36
C SER A 10 -12.04 -14.80 3.70
N SER A 11 -13.08 -15.49 4.18
CA SER A 11 -13.03 -16.23 5.45
C SER A 11 -12.37 -17.62 5.32
N VAL A 12 -12.42 -18.24 4.14
CA VAL A 12 -11.79 -19.56 3.91
C VAL A 12 -10.27 -19.46 3.81
N ILE A 13 -9.72 -18.33 3.37
CA ILE A 13 -8.27 -18.10 3.37
C ILE A 13 -7.71 -17.96 4.80
N MET A 14 -8.52 -17.54 5.77
CA MET A 14 -8.10 -17.41 7.16
C MET A 14 -8.09 -18.73 7.95
N SER A 15 -8.75 -19.78 7.50
CA SER A 15 -8.96 -21.00 8.32
C SER A 15 -7.97 -22.14 8.08
N SER A 16 -7.04 -22.04 7.14
CA SER A 16 -6.21 -23.18 6.72
C SER A 16 -4.75 -23.13 7.15
N VAL A 17 -4.34 -22.30 8.15
CA VAL A 17 -2.90 -22.15 8.44
C VAL A 17 -2.62 -22.13 9.94
N ALA A 18 -2.40 -23.31 10.49
CA ALA A 18 -2.11 -23.52 11.90
C ALA A 18 -0.63 -23.28 12.32
N TYR A 19 0.29 -22.93 11.40
CA TYR A 19 1.74 -22.84 11.69
C TYR A 19 2.43 -21.63 11.05
N ALA A 20 1.73 -20.51 10.83
CA ALA A 20 2.37 -19.33 10.27
C ALA A 20 2.35 -18.18 11.27
N GLU A 21 3.47 -17.51 11.43
CA GLU A 21 3.58 -16.33 12.26
C GLU A 21 2.86 -15.15 11.62
N PHE A 22 1.91 -14.59 12.35
CA PHE A 22 1.23 -13.36 11.96
C PHE A 22 1.93 -12.18 12.62
N VAL A 23 2.31 -11.22 11.81
CA VAL A 23 3.00 -10.03 12.25
C VAL A 23 2.20 -8.82 11.79
N SER A 24 1.89 -7.93 12.70
CA SER A 24 1.25 -6.65 12.40
C SER A 24 2.24 -5.51 12.48
N ASP A 25 2.03 -4.49 11.67
CA ASP A 25 2.86 -3.29 11.65
C ASP A 25 2.05 -2.01 11.53
N ILE A 26 2.61 -0.94 12.04
CA ILE A 26 2.24 0.43 11.69
C ILE A 26 3.40 1.05 10.92
N HIS A 27 3.10 1.92 9.98
CA HIS A 27 4.13 2.65 9.25
C HIS A 27 3.73 4.09 9.00
N ILE A 28 4.74 4.94 8.96
CA ILE A 28 4.64 6.36 8.62
C ILE A 28 5.80 6.73 7.69
N GLY A 29 5.57 7.67 6.80
CA GLY A 29 6.62 8.09 5.89
C GLY A 29 6.23 9.21 4.97
N ILE A 30 7.02 9.34 3.94
CA ILE A 30 6.86 10.31 2.86
C ILE A 30 6.84 9.60 1.53
N SER A 31 6.13 10.20 0.58
CA SER A 31 6.11 9.74 -0.81
C SER A 31 6.47 10.88 -1.75
N ASN A 32 7.18 10.58 -2.81
CA ASN A 32 7.16 11.41 -4.01
C ASN A 32 6.04 10.87 -4.89
N ALA A 33 5.02 11.68 -5.12
CA ALA A 33 3.83 11.32 -5.87
C ALA A 33 3.71 12.16 -7.13
N GLN A 34 3.11 11.60 -8.19
CA GLN A 34 2.82 12.28 -9.43
C GLN A 34 1.37 12.07 -9.83
N VAL A 35 0.67 13.17 -10.09
CA VAL A 35 -0.70 13.19 -10.60
C VAL A 35 -0.77 14.22 -11.73
N LEU A 36 -1.34 13.85 -12.88
CA LEU A 36 -1.48 14.76 -14.04
C LEU A 36 -0.15 15.41 -14.47
N HIS A 37 0.95 14.67 -14.40
CA HIS A 37 2.32 15.12 -14.72
C HIS A 37 2.95 16.10 -13.70
N GLU A 38 2.26 16.40 -12.60
CA GLU A 38 2.80 17.25 -11.53
C GLU A 38 3.29 16.38 -10.38
N SER A 39 4.56 16.58 -10.01
CA SER A 39 5.19 15.85 -8.90
C SER A 39 5.07 16.65 -7.60
N TYR A 40 4.78 15.97 -6.50
CA TYR A 40 4.65 16.58 -5.18
C TYR A 40 4.99 15.58 -4.08
N THR A 41 5.18 16.11 -2.87
CA THR A 41 5.42 15.29 -1.69
C THR A 41 4.13 15.01 -0.96
N GLU A 42 3.93 13.74 -0.57
CA GLU A 42 2.85 13.32 0.33
C GLU A 42 3.42 12.83 1.66
N PHE A 43 2.68 13.08 2.73
CA PHE A 43 2.82 12.35 3.99
C PHE A 43 1.90 11.14 3.96
N ASN A 44 2.41 10.00 4.40
CA ASN A 44 1.64 8.77 4.40
C ASN A 44 1.80 8.01 5.71
N GLY A 45 0.83 7.14 5.99
CA GLY A 45 0.86 6.22 7.10
C GLY A 45 -0.17 5.12 6.90
N GLY A 46 0.01 4.03 7.63
CA GLY A 46 -0.90 2.91 7.48
C GLY A 46 -0.67 1.82 8.51
N TYR A 47 -1.46 0.79 8.35
CA TYR A 47 -1.44 -0.41 9.18
C TYR A 47 -1.41 -1.64 8.28
N GLY A 48 -0.53 -2.60 8.62
CA GLY A 48 -0.32 -3.80 7.83
C GLY A 48 -0.36 -5.08 8.65
N PHE A 49 -0.65 -6.17 7.93
CA PHE A 49 -0.53 -7.54 8.42
C PHE A 49 0.28 -8.34 7.43
N ASN A 50 1.24 -9.10 7.93
CA ASN A 50 2.04 -10.02 7.15
C ASN A 50 1.99 -11.41 7.76
N LYS A 51 1.95 -12.42 6.90
CA LYS A 51 1.98 -13.82 7.27
C LYS A 51 3.21 -14.46 6.64
N TYR A 52 4.10 -14.97 7.48
CA TYR A 52 5.31 -15.67 7.08
C TYR A 52 5.05 -17.17 7.05
N PHE A 53 5.41 -17.81 5.95
CA PHE A 53 5.33 -19.27 5.77
C PHE A 53 6.73 -19.88 5.88
N ASP A 54 6.81 -21.17 6.25
CA ASP A 54 8.09 -21.89 6.38
C ASP A 54 8.93 -21.90 5.11
N SER A 55 8.30 -21.70 3.94
CA SER A 55 8.97 -21.56 2.65
C SER A 55 9.60 -20.18 2.41
N ASN A 56 9.67 -19.31 3.40
CA ASN A 56 10.04 -17.89 3.28
C ASN A 56 9.11 -17.06 2.37
N ILE A 57 8.01 -17.63 1.91
CA ILE A 57 6.96 -16.86 1.23
C ILE A 57 6.25 -16.01 2.29
N VAL A 58 5.97 -14.76 1.92
CA VAL A 58 5.23 -13.82 2.76
C VAL A 58 4.03 -13.30 1.98
N VAL A 59 2.87 -13.36 2.61
CA VAL A 59 1.65 -12.75 2.09
C VAL A 59 1.21 -11.69 3.07
N GLY A 60 0.94 -10.50 2.57
CA GLY A 60 0.56 -9.36 3.41
C GLY A 60 -0.62 -8.58 2.86
N THR A 61 -1.19 -7.78 3.74
CA THR A 61 -2.20 -6.78 3.39
C THR A 61 -1.95 -5.52 4.19
N SER A 62 -2.31 -4.37 3.64
CA SER A 62 -2.23 -3.10 4.38
C SER A 62 -3.34 -2.14 3.96
N ILE A 63 -3.67 -1.24 4.86
CA ILE A 63 -4.51 -0.07 4.60
C ILE A 63 -3.62 1.16 4.80
N ASN A 64 -3.62 2.05 3.82
CA ASN A 64 -2.76 3.22 3.80
C ASN A 64 -3.57 4.48 3.57
N PHE A 65 -3.18 5.54 4.24
CA PHE A 65 -3.65 6.90 4.02
C PHE A 65 -2.50 7.79 3.59
N ALA A 66 -2.72 8.65 2.61
CA ALA A 66 -1.75 9.66 2.19
C ALA A 66 -2.42 11.02 2.02
N TYR A 67 -1.65 12.07 2.28
CA TYR A 67 -2.04 13.46 2.13
C TYR A 67 -0.93 14.26 1.48
N GLY A 68 -1.28 15.03 0.47
CA GLY A 68 -0.36 15.92 -0.22
C GLY A 68 -1.03 17.20 -0.71
N ASN A 69 -0.22 18.16 -1.08
CA ASN A 69 -0.68 19.48 -1.50
C ASN A 69 0.09 19.95 -2.75
N PRO A 70 -0.19 19.36 -3.94
CA PRO A 70 0.43 19.79 -5.18
C PRO A 70 0.00 21.20 -5.58
N ASN A 71 0.92 21.90 -6.25
CA ASN A 71 0.64 23.19 -6.87
C ASN A 71 0.39 22.98 -8.36
N VAL A 72 -0.86 22.98 -8.75
CA VAL A 72 -1.28 22.81 -10.15
C VAL A 72 -1.79 24.14 -10.70
N ASN A 73 -1.19 24.62 -11.77
CA ASN A 73 -1.55 25.92 -12.39
C ASN A 73 -1.59 27.09 -11.39
N SER A 74 -0.58 27.18 -10.50
CA SER A 74 -0.46 28.21 -9.45
C SER A 74 -1.57 28.17 -8.39
N LYS A 75 -2.30 27.05 -8.30
CA LYS A 75 -3.30 26.80 -7.26
C LYS A 75 -2.88 25.59 -6.44
N ASN A 76 -2.81 25.75 -5.11
CA ASN A 76 -2.64 24.61 -4.20
C ASN A 76 -3.93 23.82 -4.14
N ILE A 77 -3.85 22.54 -4.41
CA ILE A 77 -4.97 21.59 -4.28
C ILE A 77 -4.66 20.56 -3.21
N ASN A 78 -5.68 20.15 -2.47
CA ASN A 78 -5.53 19.09 -1.49
C ASN A 78 -5.80 17.74 -2.15
N VAL A 79 -4.90 16.79 -1.94
CA VAL A 79 -5.03 15.41 -2.40
C VAL A 79 -5.00 14.48 -1.20
N TYR A 80 -6.04 13.67 -1.07
CA TYR A 80 -6.15 12.62 -0.05
C TYR A 80 -6.29 11.28 -0.76
N THR A 81 -5.51 10.29 -0.34
CA THR A 81 -5.58 8.95 -0.91
C THR A 81 -5.76 7.92 0.21
N LEU A 82 -6.78 7.08 0.09
CA LEU A 82 -6.97 5.87 0.88
C LEU A 82 -6.73 4.68 -0.02
N SER A 83 -5.82 3.77 0.35
CA SER A 83 -5.55 2.57 -0.45
C SER A 83 -5.50 1.32 0.41
N GLY A 84 -5.89 0.20 -0.22
CA GLY A 84 -5.74 -1.15 0.33
C GLY A 84 -4.82 -1.96 -0.55
N ASP A 85 -3.80 -2.59 0.05
CA ASP A 85 -2.79 -3.36 -0.66
C ASP A 85 -2.87 -4.84 -0.32
N LEU A 86 -2.60 -5.67 -1.32
CA LEU A 86 -2.26 -7.08 -1.18
C LEU A 86 -0.82 -7.27 -1.64
N LYS A 87 -0.02 -7.94 -0.81
CA LYS A 87 1.41 -8.14 -1.02
C LYS A 87 1.73 -9.62 -1.07
N ILE A 88 2.57 -10.02 -2.00
CA ILE A 88 3.14 -11.36 -2.05
C ILE A 88 4.61 -11.28 -2.44
N GLY A 89 5.46 -11.98 -1.71
CA GLY A 89 6.89 -11.94 -1.94
C GLY A 89 7.66 -12.96 -1.14
N TYR A 90 8.93 -12.71 -1.00
CA TYR A 90 9.88 -13.64 -0.42
C TYR A 90 10.79 -12.94 0.59
N ALA A 91 10.96 -13.56 1.75
CA ALA A 91 11.87 -13.10 2.79
C ALA A 91 13.24 -13.79 2.59
N ILE A 92 14.29 -13.00 2.57
CA ILE A 92 15.69 -13.44 2.40
C ILE A 92 16.55 -12.92 3.54
N PHE A 93 17.79 -13.40 3.64
CA PHE A 93 18.74 -13.07 4.71
C PHE A 93 18.16 -13.23 6.11
N ASN A 94 17.65 -14.45 6.43
CA ASN A 94 17.00 -14.76 7.71
C ASN A 94 15.81 -13.83 8.03
N GLN A 95 15.04 -13.47 7.02
CA GLN A 95 13.91 -12.56 7.09
C GLN A 95 14.27 -11.08 7.37
N ASP A 96 15.51 -10.68 7.17
CA ASP A 96 15.90 -9.27 7.32
C ASP A 96 15.52 -8.43 6.09
N LEU A 97 15.35 -9.06 4.94
CA LEU A 97 14.89 -8.39 3.72
C LEU A 97 13.67 -9.12 3.15
N PHE A 98 12.55 -8.42 3.03
CA PHE A 98 11.35 -8.89 2.37
C PHE A 98 11.14 -8.13 1.07
N VAL A 99 11.15 -8.84 -0.07
CA VAL A 99 10.91 -8.26 -1.41
C VAL A 99 9.58 -8.79 -1.92
N TYR A 100 8.73 -7.90 -2.45
CA TYR A 100 7.35 -8.26 -2.79
C TYR A 100 6.79 -7.47 -3.97
N THR A 101 5.76 -8.04 -4.58
CA THR A 101 4.87 -7.36 -5.50
C THR A 101 3.60 -6.93 -4.77
N ILE A 102 2.93 -5.90 -5.31
CA ILE A 102 1.75 -5.28 -4.73
C ILE A 102 0.65 -5.25 -5.76
N GLY A 103 -0.55 -5.69 -5.37
CA GLY A 103 -1.80 -5.34 -6.01
C GLY A 103 -2.58 -4.40 -5.10
N SER A 104 -3.10 -3.29 -5.61
CA SER A 104 -3.69 -2.24 -4.80
C SER A 104 -5.00 -1.71 -5.37
N GLY A 105 -5.93 -1.33 -4.48
CA GLY A 105 -7.08 -0.50 -4.81
C GLY A 105 -6.98 0.83 -4.09
N ALA A 106 -7.34 1.93 -4.73
CA ALA A 106 -7.26 3.27 -4.16
C ALA A 106 -8.53 4.08 -4.38
N LEU A 107 -8.84 4.90 -3.40
CA LEU A 107 -9.80 5.99 -3.46
C LEU A 107 -9.05 7.29 -3.25
N GLN A 108 -9.26 8.26 -4.12
CA GLN A 108 -8.56 9.54 -4.05
C GLN A 108 -9.53 10.71 -4.14
N GLY A 109 -9.39 11.66 -3.23
CA GLY A 109 -10.09 12.93 -3.27
C GLY A 109 -9.12 14.04 -3.72
N ILE A 110 -9.50 14.80 -4.73
CA ILE A 110 -8.75 15.95 -5.26
C ILE A 110 -9.68 17.18 -5.20
N ASP A 111 -9.49 18.07 -4.22
CA ASP A 111 -10.42 19.16 -3.92
C ASP A 111 -11.88 18.63 -3.76
N ASN A 112 -12.74 18.92 -4.76
CA ASN A 112 -14.14 18.51 -4.77
C ASN A 112 -14.43 17.38 -5.77
N LYS A 113 -13.41 16.58 -6.14
CA LYS A 113 -13.55 15.47 -7.09
C LYS A 113 -13.03 14.20 -6.45
N ASP A 114 -13.76 13.12 -6.65
CA ASP A 114 -13.39 11.80 -6.22
C ASP A 114 -12.95 10.93 -7.40
N GLY A 115 -11.95 10.12 -7.18
CA GLY A 115 -11.48 9.10 -8.10
C GLY A 115 -11.31 7.76 -7.38
N ALA A 116 -11.45 6.69 -8.14
CA ALA A 116 -11.16 5.34 -7.68
C ALA A 116 -10.31 4.64 -8.73
N GLY A 117 -9.45 3.74 -8.30
CA GLY A 117 -8.61 3.01 -9.25
C GLY A 117 -7.97 1.77 -8.67
N PHE A 118 -7.34 1.05 -9.58
CA PHE A 118 -6.52 -0.11 -9.24
C PHE A 118 -5.08 0.18 -9.62
N GLY A 119 -4.18 -0.39 -8.83
CA GLY A 119 -2.76 -0.21 -9.03
C GLY A 119 -1.97 -1.49 -8.80
N TYR A 120 -0.74 -1.43 -9.21
CA TYR A 120 0.25 -2.46 -8.97
C TYR A 120 1.59 -1.82 -8.62
N GLY A 121 2.47 -2.61 -8.05
CA GLY A 121 3.77 -2.11 -7.66
C GLY A 121 4.69 -3.19 -7.15
N ALA A 122 5.80 -2.75 -6.63
CA ALA A 122 6.78 -3.59 -5.94
C ALA A 122 7.35 -2.83 -4.74
N GLY A 123 7.88 -3.58 -3.79
CA GLY A 123 8.50 -2.99 -2.62
C GLY A 123 9.50 -3.91 -1.95
N ALA A 124 10.19 -3.33 -0.99
CA ALA A 124 11.11 -4.03 -0.12
C ALA A 124 11.03 -3.47 1.30
N ASP A 125 11.05 -4.36 2.29
CA ASP A 125 11.19 -4.03 3.70
C ASP A 125 12.56 -4.51 4.16
N TYR A 126 13.37 -3.62 4.71
CA TYR A 126 14.66 -3.94 5.31
C TYR A 126 14.57 -3.78 6.82
N ARG A 127 14.74 -4.88 7.54
CA ARG A 127 14.71 -4.92 9.01
C ARG A 127 16.00 -4.35 9.58
N ILE A 128 15.89 -3.27 10.36
CA ILE A 128 17.01 -2.65 11.05
C ILE A 128 17.17 -3.26 12.45
N THR A 129 16.05 -3.50 13.12
CA THR A 129 15.98 -4.16 14.43
C THR A 129 14.85 -5.17 14.43
N LYS A 130 14.65 -5.91 15.54
CA LYS A 130 13.54 -6.86 15.67
C LYS A 130 12.16 -6.23 15.39
N ASN A 131 11.99 -4.95 15.70
CA ASN A 131 10.72 -4.26 15.62
C ASN A 131 10.70 -3.11 14.59
N ILE A 132 11.85 -2.69 14.05
CA ILE A 132 11.94 -1.54 13.17
C ILE A 132 12.45 -1.98 11.80
N ALA A 133 11.76 -1.55 10.76
CA ALA A 133 12.18 -1.75 9.38
C ALA A 133 12.04 -0.46 8.55
N LEU A 134 12.87 -0.33 7.54
CA LEU A 134 12.67 0.61 6.44
C LEU A 134 11.86 -0.07 5.36
N ASN A 135 10.88 0.63 4.85
CA ASN A 135 10.03 0.18 3.76
C ASN A 135 10.19 1.12 2.57
N PHE A 136 10.46 0.54 1.43
CA PHE A 136 10.45 1.24 0.15
C PHE A 136 9.44 0.59 -0.78
N GLU A 137 8.53 1.38 -1.39
CA GLU A 137 7.52 0.90 -2.33
C GLU A 137 7.40 1.84 -3.52
N TYR A 138 7.22 1.29 -4.70
CA TYR A 138 6.82 2.02 -5.89
C TYR A 138 5.50 1.45 -6.42
N LYS A 139 4.53 2.33 -6.65
CA LYS A 139 3.17 1.96 -7.08
C LYS A 139 2.70 2.85 -8.21
N ILE A 140 1.99 2.25 -9.15
CA ILE A 140 1.31 2.91 -10.27
C ILE A 140 -0.16 2.55 -10.19
N TYR A 141 -1.03 3.55 -10.27
CA TYR A 141 -2.47 3.40 -10.25
C TYR A 141 -3.08 3.98 -11.51
N ASN A 142 -4.01 3.23 -12.10
CA ASN A 142 -4.91 3.75 -13.11
C ASN A 142 -6.19 4.21 -12.41
N MET A 143 -6.39 5.51 -12.37
CA MET A 143 -7.47 6.16 -11.63
C MET A 143 -8.55 6.62 -12.59
N THR A 144 -9.80 6.40 -12.21
CA THR A 144 -10.98 6.86 -12.94
C THR A 144 -11.75 7.83 -12.06
N SER A 145 -12.03 9.01 -12.57
CA SER A 145 -12.92 9.99 -11.98
C SER A 145 -14.15 10.17 -12.86
N SER A 146 -15.19 10.80 -12.35
CA SER A 146 -16.43 11.06 -13.10
C SER A 146 -16.25 11.86 -14.40
N ARG A 147 -15.09 12.46 -14.63
CA ARG A 147 -14.83 13.34 -15.77
C ARG A 147 -13.63 12.96 -16.63
N PHE A 148 -12.65 12.22 -16.10
CA PHE A 148 -11.42 11.85 -16.82
C PHE A 148 -10.71 10.71 -16.09
N ASP A 149 -9.94 9.95 -16.86
CA ASP A 149 -9.02 8.95 -16.36
C ASP A 149 -7.62 9.56 -16.23
N TYR A 150 -6.84 9.14 -15.24
CA TYR A 150 -5.50 9.63 -15.00
C TYR A 150 -4.63 8.60 -14.30
N ASP A 151 -3.34 8.70 -14.49
CA ASP A 151 -2.36 7.90 -13.79
C ASP A 151 -1.92 8.61 -12.52
N TYR A 152 -1.78 7.83 -11.45
CA TYR A 152 -1.23 8.26 -10.18
C TYR A 152 -0.07 7.33 -9.82
N GLU A 153 1.12 7.88 -9.77
CA GLU A 153 2.33 7.16 -9.43
C GLU A 153 2.89 7.65 -8.11
N LYS A 154 3.50 6.74 -7.34
CA LYS A 154 4.20 7.15 -6.12
C LYS A 154 5.34 6.22 -5.72
N ALA A 155 6.41 6.84 -5.23
CA ALA A 155 7.51 6.20 -4.55
C ALA A 155 7.45 6.55 -3.06
N ASN A 156 7.29 5.54 -2.21
CA ASN A 156 7.17 5.69 -0.76
C ASN A 156 8.48 5.32 -0.06
N LEU A 157 8.82 6.07 0.97
CA LEU A 157 9.82 5.70 1.96
C LEU A 157 9.18 5.79 3.34
N ASN A 158 9.08 4.66 4.03
CA ASN A 158 8.40 4.55 5.31
C ASN A 158 9.30 3.94 6.38
N LEU A 159 9.09 4.36 7.61
CA LEU A 159 9.54 3.66 8.79
C LEU A 159 8.38 2.80 9.30
N LYS A 160 8.64 1.50 9.49
CA LYS A 160 7.69 0.50 10.01
C LYS A 160 8.07 0.12 11.43
N TYR A 161 7.07 0.00 12.28
CA TYR A 161 7.18 -0.62 13.59
C TYR A 161 6.31 -1.87 13.63
N THR A 162 6.92 -2.99 13.99
CA THR A 162 6.32 -4.32 14.03
C THR A 162 6.07 -4.75 15.47
N PHE A 163 4.89 -5.30 15.73
CA PHE A 163 4.46 -5.76 17.07
C PHE A 163 4.75 -7.24 17.27
#